data_05c9c8e65657a9e9e0ee7aa0d4aebfdd
#
_entry.id   05c9c8e65657a9e9e0ee7aa0d4aebfdd
#
_cell.length_a   1.000
_cell.length_b   1.000
_cell.length_c   1.000
_cell.angle_alpha   90.00
_cell.angle_beta   90.00
_cell.angle_gamma   90.00
#
_symmetry.space_group_name_H-M   'P 1'
#
loop_
_entity.id
_entity.type
_entity.pdbx_description
1 polymer ?
#
loop_
_entity_poly.entity_id
_entity_poly.type
_entity_poly.pdbx_seq_one_letter_code
_entity_poly.pdbx_strand_id
1 'polypeptide(L)'
;KLRAISNGWADMTGTRDPRRALRAIAVFEASKGLVALVGLIGAIDLLHRDVRALAMTLIGRFGLDPQAHYPSLLLHYAELLPETHVQSLLMLGSAYIALRLLEATGLWLGKAWGEYLGALSGSIYIPFEWLHWMHESSVMNACIVVLNAGIVGYLCFALWLRHQH
;
A
#
# COMPACT_ATOMS: atom_id res chain seq x y z
N LYS A 1 35.88 27.69 25.87
CA LYS A 1 34.88 26.90 26.68
C LYS A 1 33.52 26.77 26.04
N LEU A 2 33.10 27.65 25.12
CA LEU A 2 31.78 27.59 24.43
C LEU A 2 31.73 26.61 23.24
N ARG A 3 32.87 26.19 22.68
CA ARG A 3 32.94 25.21 21.58
C ARG A 3 32.75 23.76 22.02
N ALA A 4 32.92 23.45 23.29
CA ALA A 4 32.76 22.10 23.83
C ALA A 4 31.30 21.76 24.14
N ILE A 5 30.43 22.77 24.28
CA ILE A 5 28.98 22.57 24.56
C ILE A 5 28.21 22.30 23.30
N SER A 6 28.62 22.81 22.13
CA SER A 6 27.95 22.59 20.85
C SER A 6 28.08 21.17 20.30
N ASN A 7 29.11 20.44 20.68
CA ASN A 7 29.35 19.07 20.19
C ASN A 7 28.56 18.01 20.99
N GLY A 8 28.13 18.33 22.22
CA GLY A 8 27.36 17.39 23.05
C GLY A 8 25.91 17.20 22.63
N TRP A 9 25.33 18.15 21.92
CA TRP A 9 23.96 18.05 21.43
C TRP A 9 23.86 17.28 20.08
N ALA A 10 24.94 17.25 19.32
CA ALA A 10 25.02 16.52 18.04
C ALA A 10 25.07 14.99 18.24
N ASP A 11 25.61 14.53 19.37
CA ASP A 11 25.72 13.08 19.67
C ASP A 11 24.44 12.48 20.27
N MET A 12 23.51 13.30 20.80
CA MET A 12 22.24 12.82 21.35
C MET A 12 21.14 12.66 20.29
N THR A 13 21.24 13.33 19.17
CA THR A 13 20.45 13.03 17.97
C THR A 13 21.26 12.05 17.16
N GLY A 14 21.18 10.75 17.51
CA GLY A 14 21.74 9.69 16.67
C GLY A 14 21.33 9.99 15.25
N THR A 15 22.29 10.42 14.42
CA THR A 15 22.11 10.71 12.99
C THR A 15 21.61 9.45 12.35
N ARG A 16 20.29 9.27 12.36
CA ARG A 16 19.63 8.20 11.60
C ARG A 16 20.05 8.44 10.17
N ASP A 17 20.93 7.57 9.69
CA ASP A 17 21.43 7.59 8.33
C ASP A 17 20.22 7.76 7.40
N PRO A 18 20.07 8.89 6.68
CA PRO A 18 18.87 9.15 5.86
C PRO A 18 18.64 8.03 4.84
N ARG A 19 19.70 7.33 4.46
CA ARG A 19 19.63 6.15 3.59
C ARG A 19 18.93 4.97 4.26
N ARG A 20 19.03 4.81 5.58
CA ARG A 20 18.34 3.73 6.30
C ARG A 20 16.84 3.95 6.33
N ALA A 21 16.41 5.19 6.55
CA ALA A 21 14.99 5.54 6.51
C ALA A 21 14.40 5.35 5.11
N LEU A 22 15.06 5.83 4.05
CA LEU A 22 14.63 5.63 2.66
C LEU A 22 14.56 4.15 2.30
N ARG A 23 15.51 3.32 2.75
CA ARG A 23 15.47 1.87 2.52
C ARG A 23 14.33 1.19 3.28
N ALA A 24 14.03 1.60 4.51
CA ALA A 24 12.90 1.07 5.25
C ALA A 24 11.57 1.39 4.53
N ILE A 25 11.42 2.62 4.03
CA ILE A 25 10.26 3.02 3.21
C ILE A 25 10.23 2.20 1.91
N ALA A 26 11.37 2.01 1.24
CA ALA A 26 11.46 1.21 0.02
C ALA A 26 10.98 -0.23 0.23
N VAL A 27 11.39 -0.87 1.33
CA VAL A 27 10.93 -2.23 1.70
C VAL A 27 9.42 -2.24 1.95
N PHE A 28 8.90 -1.23 2.64
CA PHE A 28 7.47 -1.12 2.89
C PHE A 28 6.67 -0.94 1.58
N GLU A 29 7.13 -0.10 0.66
CA GLU A 29 6.48 0.07 -0.66
C GLU A 29 6.61 -1.19 -1.52
N ALA A 30 7.75 -1.87 -1.49
CA ALA A 30 7.93 -3.16 -2.16
C ALA A 30 6.98 -4.23 -1.61
N SER A 31 6.77 -4.28 -0.29
CA SER A 31 5.85 -5.23 0.33
C SER A 31 4.40 -5.01 -0.11
N LYS A 32 3.96 -3.74 -0.23
CA LYS A 32 2.63 -3.41 -0.79
C LYS A 32 2.50 -3.88 -2.25
N GLY A 33 3.53 -3.65 -3.07
CA GLY A 33 3.59 -4.13 -4.45
C GLY A 33 3.53 -5.66 -4.54
N LEU A 34 4.23 -6.36 -3.65
CA LEU A 34 4.24 -7.83 -3.60
C LEU A 34 2.87 -8.39 -3.18
N VAL A 35 2.24 -7.81 -2.15
CA VAL A 35 0.88 -8.21 -1.72
C VAL A 35 -0.12 -8.00 -2.85
N ALA A 36 -0.04 -6.87 -3.56
CA ALA A 36 -0.89 -6.59 -4.72
C ALA A 36 -0.64 -7.59 -5.86
N LEU A 37 0.62 -7.98 -6.11
CA LEU A 37 0.97 -8.99 -7.11
C LEU A 37 0.36 -10.36 -6.77
N VAL A 38 0.49 -10.80 -5.52
CA VAL A 38 -0.11 -12.06 -5.06
C VAL A 38 -1.64 -12.01 -5.18
N GLY A 39 -2.24 -10.88 -4.79
CA GLY A 39 -3.68 -10.64 -4.96
C GLY A 39 -4.12 -10.69 -6.42
N LEU A 40 -3.33 -10.08 -7.33
CA LEU A 40 -3.63 -10.08 -8.77
C LEU A 40 -3.53 -11.48 -9.38
N ILE A 41 -2.48 -12.24 -9.02
CA ILE A 41 -2.32 -13.65 -9.44
C ILE A 41 -3.50 -14.49 -8.93
N GLY A 42 -3.86 -14.32 -7.66
CA GLY A 42 -5.04 -15.00 -7.07
C GLY A 42 -6.34 -14.64 -7.78
N ALA A 43 -6.53 -13.36 -8.14
CA ALA A 43 -7.68 -12.90 -8.91
C ALA A 43 -7.71 -13.54 -10.31
N ILE A 44 -6.57 -13.62 -11.00
CA ILE A 44 -6.47 -14.27 -12.32
C ILE A 44 -6.83 -15.76 -12.21
N ASP A 45 -6.27 -16.47 -11.23
CA ASP A 45 -6.60 -17.91 -11.01
C ASP A 45 -8.11 -18.09 -10.71
N LEU A 46 -8.66 -17.17 -9.90
CA LEU A 46 -10.08 -17.19 -9.56
C LEU A 46 -10.98 -16.94 -10.76
N LEU A 47 -10.56 -16.08 -11.71
CA LEU A 47 -11.32 -15.77 -12.92
C LEU A 47 -11.33 -16.90 -13.95
N HIS A 48 -10.28 -17.74 -13.96
CA HIS A 48 -10.25 -18.95 -14.78
C HIS A 48 -11.06 -20.11 -14.17
N ARG A 49 -11.49 -19.96 -12.92
CA ARG A 49 -12.38 -20.91 -12.25
C ARG A 49 -13.78 -20.31 -12.21
N ASP A 50 -14.77 -21.15 -12.29
CA ASP A 50 -16.14 -20.73 -11.99
C ASP A 50 -16.22 -20.26 -10.53
N VAL A 51 -16.19 -18.94 -10.34
CA VAL A 51 -16.20 -18.29 -9.02
C VAL A 51 -17.40 -18.75 -8.20
N ARG A 52 -18.53 -18.99 -8.89
CA ARG A 52 -19.74 -19.50 -8.27
C ARG A 52 -19.56 -20.93 -7.78
N ALA A 53 -18.95 -21.79 -8.60
CA ALA A 53 -18.64 -23.18 -8.20
C ALA A 53 -17.67 -23.23 -7.01
N LEU A 54 -16.67 -22.34 -6.97
CA LEU A 54 -15.75 -22.21 -5.84
C LEU A 54 -16.47 -21.74 -4.58
N ALA A 55 -17.30 -20.70 -4.68
CA ALA A 55 -18.10 -20.18 -3.56
C ALA A 55 -19.03 -21.28 -3.01
N MET A 56 -19.72 -22.03 -3.88
CA MET A 56 -20.56 -23.14 -3.48
C MET A 56 -19.78 -24.27 -2.79
N THR A 57 -18.57 -24.57 -3.29
CA THR A 57 -17.69 -25.58 -2.67
C THR A 57 -17.25 -25.16 -1.28
N LEU A 58 -16.90 -23.89 -1.08
CA LEU A 58 -16.52 -23.32 0.22
C LEU A 58 -17.72 -23.34 1.18
N ILE A 59 -18.88 -22.87 0.76
CA ILE A 59 -20.12 -22.88 1.54
C ILE A 59 -20.45 -24.30 2.00
N GLY A 60 -20.36 -25.30 1.08
CA GLY A 60 -20.60 -26.70 1.39
C GLY A 60 -19.55 -27.29 2.34
N ARG A 61 -18.27 -26.91 2.18
CA ARG A 61 -17.17 -27.41 3.02
C ARG A 61 -17.27 -26.91 4.46
N PHE A 62 -17.79 -25.71 4.66
CA PHE A 62 -18.03 -25.14 6.00
C PHE A 62 -19.41 -25.48 6.55
N GLY A 63 -20.23 -26.26 5.82
CA GLY A 63 -21.57 -26.62 6.25
C GLY A 63 -22.53 -25.46 6.39
N LEU A 64 -22.28 -24.36 5.64
CA LEU A 64 -23.11 -23.17 5.68
C LEU A 64 -24.30 -23.33 4.72
N ASP A 65 -25.46 -22.73 5.11
CA ASP A 65 -26.63 -22.67 4.23
C ASP A 65 -26.40 -21.63 3.13
N PRO A 66 -26.43 -22.02 1.83
CA PRO A 66 -26.28 -21.08 0.71
C PRO A 66 -27.30 -19.95 0.70
N GLN A 67 -28.47 -20.13 1.34
CA GLN A 67 -29.54 -19.15 1.43
C GLN A 67 -29.40 -18.22 2.64
N ALA A 68 -28.47 -18.51 3.55
CA ALA A 68 -28.17 -17.62 4.66
C ALA A 68 -27.59 -16.28 4.17
N HIS A 69 -27.79 -15.23 4.95
CA HIS A 69 -27.48 -13.84 4.55
C HIS A 69 -26.05 -13.65 4.02
N TYR A 70 -25.03 -14.16 4.70
CA TYR A 70 -23.61 -13.99 4.27
C TYR A 70 -23.22 -14.86 3.07
N PRO A 71 -23.56 -16.17 3.03
CA PRO A 71 -23.31 -17.00 1.85
C PRO A 71 -24.04 -16.50 0.60
N SER A 72 -25.28 -16.04 0.72
CA SER A 72 -26.04 -15.50 -0.42
C SER A 72 -25.44 -14.21 -0.97
N LEU A 73 -24.91 -13.32 -0.11
CA LEU A 73 -24.16 -12.14 -0.54
C LEU A 73 -22.89 -12.54 -1.31
N LEU A 74 -22.14 -13.52 -0.83
CA LEU A 74 -20.94 -14.01 -1.51
C LEU A 74 -21.28 -14.53 -2.93
N LEU A 75 -22.35 -15.30 -3.06
CA LEU A 75 -22.81 -15.82 -4.34
C LEU A 75 -23.30 -14.68 -5.27
N HIS A 76 -24.00 -13.71 -4.73
CA HIS A 76 -24.48 -12.55 -5.48
C HIS A 76 -23.30 -11.71 -6.02
N TYR A 77 -22.27 -11.44 -5.21
CA TYR A 77 -21.09 -10.74 -5.68
C TYR A 77 -20.27 -11.57 -6.68
N ALA A 78 -20.24 -12.90 -6.53
CA ALA A 78 -19.62 -13.79 -7.50
C ALA A 78 -20.28 -13.76 -8.87
N GLU A 79 -21.60 -13.54 -8.92
CA GLU A 79 -22.38 -13.40 -10.17
C GLU A 79 -22.25 -12.01 -10.81
N LEU A 80 -21.94 -10.97 -10.00
CA LEU A 80 -21.80 -9.58 -10.47
C LEU A 80 -20.44 -9.27 -11.10
N LEU A 81 -19.49 -10.22 -11.13
CA LEU A 81 -18.18 -10.05 -11.77
C LEU A 81 -18.29 -10.28 -13.30
N PRO A 82 -18.66 -9.28 -14.10
CA PRO A 82 -18.73 -9.45 -15.56
C PRO A 82 -17.30 -9.50 -16.12
N GLU A 83 -17.06 -10.34 -17.10
CA GLU A 83 -15.78 -10.52 -17.79
C GLU A 83 -15.17 -9.20 -18.33
N THR A 84 -16.04 -8.23 -18.67
CA THR A 84 -15.62 -6.92 -19.20
C THR A 84 -14.87 -6.05 -18.19
N HIS A 85 -15.09 -6.23 -16.89
CA HIS A 85 -14.42 -5.45 -15.85
C HIS A 85 -13.08 -6.05 -15.43
N VAL A 86 -12.85 -7.31 -15.76
CA VAL A 86 -11.63 -8.06 -15.42
C VAL A 86 -10.40 -7.46 -16.08
N GLN A 87 -10.49 -7.14 -17.37
CA GLN A 87 -9.39 -6.55 -18.11
C GLN A 87 -8.97 -5.20 -17.51
N SER A 88 -9.94 -4.37 -17.13
CA SER A 88 -9.69 -3.09 -16.48
C SER A 88 -9.04 -3.28 -15.10
N LEU A 89 -9.50 -4.28 -14.33
CA LEU A 89 -8.92 -4.61 -13.02
C LEU A 89 -7.47 -5.09 -13.17
N LEU A 90 -7.18 -5.96 -14.15
CA LEU A 90 -5.83 -6.43 -14.44
C LEU A 90 -4.92 -5.29 -14.88
N MET A 91 -5.40 -4.40 -15.75
CA MET A 91 -4.65 -3.21 -16.16
C MET A 91 -4.32 -2.30 -14.99
N LEU A 92 -5.32 -1.96 -14.18
CA LEU A 92 -5.12 -1.09 -13.01
C LEU A 92 -4.23 -1.74 -11.95
N GLY A 93 -4.44 -3.03 -11.68
CA GLY A 93 -3.61 -3.80 -10.75
C GLY A 93 -2.15 -3.88 -11.20
N SER A 94 -1.92 -4.17 -12.48
CA SER A 94 -0.56 -4.21 -13.05
C SER A 94 0.11 -2.83 -13.01
N ALA A 95 -0.62 -1.77 -13.34
CA ALA A 95 -0.10 -0.40 -13.26
C ALA A 95 0.25 -0.01 -11.82
N TYR A 96 -0.59 -0.38 -10.85
CA TYR A 96 -0.31 -0.16 -9.43
C TYR A 96 0.96 -0.89 -8.98
N ILE A 97 1.09 -2.18 -9.34
CA ILE A 97 2.27 -2.99 -8.99
C ILE A 97 3.54 -2.37 -9.61
N ALA A 98 3.50 -2.01 -10.89
CA ALA A 98 4.62 -1.38 -11.58
C ALA A 98 5.02 -0.06 -10.89
N LEU A 99 4.05 0.78 -10.54
CA LEU A 99 4.29 2.03 -9.82
C LEU A 99 4.98 1.77 -8.47
N ARG A 100 4.48 0.82 -7.66
CA ARG A 100 5.07 0.47 -6.36
C ARG A 100 6.49 -0.07 -6.45
N LEU A 101 6.78 -0.88 -7.47
CA LEU A 101 8.13 -1.38 -7.70
C LEU A 101 9.09 -0.27 -8.16
N LEU A 102 8.62 0.65 -9.01
CA LEU A 102 9.39 1.83 -9.41
C LEU A 102 9.71 2.72 -8.20
N GLU A 103 8.73 3.03 -7.36
CA GLU A 103 8.93 3.79 -6.13
C GLU A 103 9.96 3.11 -5.22
N ALA A 104 9.77 1.83 -4.94
CA ALA A 104 10.66 1.07 -4.09
C ALA A 104 12.10 1.06 -4.62
N THR A 105 12.30 0.88 -5.93
CA THR A 105 13.63 0.91 -6.55
C THR A 105 14.26 2.30 -6.48
N GLY A 106 13.51 3.35 -6.75
CA GLY A 106 13.97 4.73 -6.67
C GLY A 106 14.41 5.12 -5.26
N LEU A 107 13.60 4.76 -4.25
CA LEU A 107 13.90 4.99 -2.84
C LEU A 107 15.10 4.16 -2.37
N TRP A 108 15.20 2.91 -2.78
CA TRP A 108 16.34 2.04 -2.46
C TRP A 108 17.66 2.58 -2.98
N LEU A 109 17.64 3.11 -4.20
CA LEU A 109 18.80 3.73 -4.84
C LEU A 109 19.08 5.16 -4.34
N GLY A 110 18.22 5.72 -3.47
CA GLY A 110 18.33 7.08 -2.97
C GLY A 110 18.21 8.14 -4.06
N LYS A 111 17.44 7.86 -5.11
CA LYS A 111 17.24 8.78 -6.22
C LYS A 111 16.10 9.75 -5.94
N ALA A 112 16.28 11.04 -6.25
CA ALA A 112 15.28 12.07 -6.03
C ALA A 112 13.92 11.76 -6.70
N TRP A 113 13.94 11.16 -7.91
CA TRP A 113 12.71 10.79 -8.60
C TRP A 113 11.87 9.76 -7.82
N GLY A 114 12.50 8.84 -7.07
CA GLY A 114 11.79 7.91 -6.20
C GLY A 114 11.11 8.60 -5.02
N GLU A 115 11.78 9.60 -4.43
CA GLU A 115 11.21 10.45 -3.37
C GLU A 115 10.01 11.26 -3.88
N TYR A 116 10.12 11.86 -5.07
CA TYR A 116 9.00 12.57 -5.73
C TYR A 116 7.83 11.65 -6.04
N LEU A 117 8.11 10.47 -6.61
CA LEU A 117 7.09 9.50 -6.98
C LEU A 117 6.33 9.04 -5.73
N GLY A 118 7.05 8.66 -4.67
CA GLY A 118 6.47 8.20 -3.41
C GLY A 118 5.68 9.30 -2.69
N ALA A 119 6.19 10.55 -2.69
CA ALA A 119 5.46 11.68 -2.11
C ALA A 119 4.17 11.98 -2.89
N LEU A 120 4.22 11.96 -4.23
CA LEU A 120 3.06 12.25 -5.08
C LEU A 120 2.00 11.17 -4.96
N SER A 121 2.38 9.90 -5.15
CA SER A 121 1.43 8.77 -5.06
C SER A 121 0.82 8.67 -3.66
N GLY A 122 1.64 8.77 -2.60
CA GLY A 122 1.16 8.76 -1.23
C GLY A 122 0.17 9.90 -0.95
N SER A 123 0.44 11.10 -1.45
CA SER A 123 -0.46 12.25 -1.29
C SER A 123 -1.83 12.04 -1.95
N ILE A 124 -1.90 11.32 -3.06
CA ILE A 124 -3.15 10.98 -3.73
C ILE A 124 -3.98 9.99 -2.88
N TYR A 125 -3.31 9.07 -2.17
CA TYR A 125 -4.00 8.07 -1.35
C TYR A 125 -4.55 8.62 -0.03
N ILE A 126 -3.90 9.61 0.59
CA ILE A 126 -4.30 10.17 1.88
C ILE A 126 -5.78 10.60 1.91
N PRO A 127 -6.33 11.37 0.95
CA PRO A 127 -7.74 11.77 1.00
C PRO A 127 -8.70 10.59 0.87
N PHE A 128 -8.36 9.56 0.07
CA PHE A 128 -9.20 8.35 -0.06
C PHE A 128 -9.17 7.52 1.22
N GLU A 129 -8.02 7.34 1.83
CA GLU A 129 -7.86 6.63 3.10
C GLU A 129 -8.57 7.37 4.23
N TRP A 130 -8.51 8.70 4.24
CA TRP A 130 -9.21 9.54 5.21
C TRP A 130 -10.72 9.41 5.09
N LEU A 131 -11.28 9.46 3.88
CA LEU A 131 -12.70 9.27 3.63
C LEU A 131 -13.15 7.86 4.04
N HIS A 132 -12.36 6.84 3.73
CA HIS A 132 -12.64 5.46 4.12
C HIS A 132 -12.64 5.29 5.64
N TRP A 133 -11.67 5.88 6.34
CA TRP A 133 -11.61 5.87 7.81
C TRP A 133 -12.81 6.57 8.46
N MET A 134 -13.33 7.63 7.86
CA MET A 134 -14.54 8.30 8.36
C MET A 134 -15.79 7.43 8.27
N HIS A 135 -15.84 6.50 7.30
CA HIS A 135 -16.98 5.59 7.12
C HIS A 135 -16.84 4.31 7.96
N GLU A 136 -15.63 3.79 8.07
CA GLU A 136 -15.31 2.58 8.82
C GLU A 136 -14.15 2.84 9.78
N SER A 137 -14.48 3.28 11.01
CA SER A 137 -13.51 3.58 12.07
C SER A 137 -12.87 2.29 12.59
N SER A 138 -11.83 1.80 11.91
CA SER A 138 -11.01 0.69 12.37
C SER A 138 -9.64 1.19 12.81
N VAL A 139 -9.10 0.61 13.91
CA VAL A 139 -7.74 0.88 14.36
C VAL A 139 -6.71 0.57 13.27
N MET A 140 -6.96 -0.46 12.46
CA MET A 140 -6.12 -0.84 11.34
C MET A 140 -6.08 0.24 10.26
N ASN A 141 -7.25 0.78 9.89
CA ASN A 141 -7.35 1.88 8.91
C ASN A 141 -6.65 3.14 9.42
N ALA A 142 -6.81 3.49 10.71
CA ALA A 142 -6.10 4.61 11.33
C ALA A 142 -4.57 4.44 11.26
N CYS A 143 -4.04 3.24 11.53
CA CYS A 143 -2.61 2.94 11.42
C CYS A 143 -2.09 3.12 10.00
N ILE A 144 -2.85 2.68 9.00
CA ILE A 144 -2.46 2.81 7.57
C ILE A 144 -2.39 4.28 7.17
N VAL A 145 -3.40 5.09 7.53
CA VAL A 145 -3.43 6.54 7.27
C VAL A 145 -2.23 7.24 7.92
N VAL A 146 -1.96 6.96 9.19
CA VAL A 146 -0.84 7.57 9.94
C VAL A 146 0.51 7.17 9.33
N LEU A 147 0.69 5.90 8.94
CA LEU A 147 1.91 5.44 8.29
C LEU A 147 2.12 6.12 6.94
N ASN A 148 1.10 6.17 6.09
CA ASN A 148 1.21 6.81 4.78
C ASN A 148 1.45 8.32 4.89
N ALA A 149 0.74 9.01 5.80
CA ALA A 149 0.97 10.44 6.07
C ALA A 149 2.39 10.69 6.61
N GLY A 150 2.89 9.83 7.50
CA GLY A 150 4.24 9.90 8.03
C GLY A 150 5.31 9.71 6.95
N ILE A 151 5.12 8.75 6.05
CA ILE A 151 6.02 8.50 4.91
C ILE A 151 6.04 9.70 3.97
N VAL A 152 4.87 10.22 3.56
CA VAL A 152 4.77 11.39 2.69
C VAL A 152 5.43 12.60 3.33
N GLY A 153 5.15 12.87 4.62
CA GLY A 153 5.78 13.95 5.36
C GLY A 153 7.31 13.83 5.40
N TYR A 154 7.83 12.63 5.64
CA TYR A 154 9.27 12.37 5.61
C TYR A 154 9.88 12.58 4.23
N LEU A 155 9.23 12.10 3.16
CA LEU A 155 9.72 12.28 1.79
C LEU A 155 9.72 13.74 1.36
N CYS A 156 8.67 14.48 1.70
CA CYS A 156 8.62 15.94 1.47
C CYS A 156 9.74 16.66 2.22
N PHE A 157 10.01 16.29 3.46
CA PHE A 157 11.10 16.85 4.25
C PHE A 157 12.48 16.52 3.65
N ALA A 158 12.69 15.28 3.21
CA ALA A 158 13.92 14.85 2.55
C ALA A 158 14.17 15.63 1.24
N LEU A 159 13.12 15.81 0.42
CA LEU A 159 13.17 16.62 -0.80
C LEU A 159 13.48 18.09 -0.52
N TRP A 160 12.86 18.66 0.52
CA TRP A 160 13.11 20.04 0.93
C TRP A 160 14.57 20.26 1.34
N LEU A 161 15.14 19.37 2.15
CA LEU A 161 16.57 19.43 2.51
C LEU A 161 17.47 19.32 1.28
N ARG A 162 17.12 18.49 0.31
CA ARG A 162 17.91 18.30 -0.91
C ARG A 162 17.92 19.54 -1.81
N HIS A 163 16.88 20.37 -1.75
CA HIS A 163 16.81 21.64 -2.51
C HIS A 163 17.60 22.78 -1.87
N GLN A 164 18.02 22.63 -0.61
CA GLN A 164 18.81 23.66 0.10
C GLN A 164 20.33 23.49 -0.08
N HIS A 165 20.76 22.39 -0.70
CA HIS A 165 22.16 22.10 -1.03
C HIS A 165 22.38 22.06 -2.53
#